data_c7dbc79e27d6d7264c3698f83d1e95ea
#
_entry.id   c7dbc79e27d6d7264c3698f83d1e95ea
#
_cell.length_a   1.000
_cell.length_b   1.000
_cell.length_c   1.000
_cell.angle_alpha   90.00
_cell.angle_beta   90.00
_cell.angle_gamma   90.00
#
_symmetry.space_group_name_H-M   'P 1'
#
loop_
_entity.id
_entity.type
_entity.pdbx_description
1 polymer ?
#
loop_
_entity_poly.entity_id
_entity_poly.type
_entity_poly.pdbx_seq_one_letter_code
_entity_poly.pdbx_strand_id
1 'polypeptide(L)'
;MKRIVLLVSGLLLSAFSLTAQTPQFVSTEPANRNVVIEEFTGVNCGFCPDGHRIVREYQEANPGRVFAINIHQGGYAALYTTQWGDAIANQTGLQGYPAGTVNRHLFSGSATALSRADFVSCGDQIKAMPSFVNVAAEATIDASSRLLTVNVEAYYTGDAETAENYINVALLQDSIIGPQSGGSNFNPTQVTADGQYIHMHMLRHLLTGQWGDQVTVEGNSVIPQGTLIQRTYTYTLPGEISNEVLKLSHLNIVVFVTRDHQEIYTGASCKPVVSNIPQLGAMSMGATAENIYGCTEEVIPYISVMNLGETPITAMEIEYSSSLSAAQTFNWTGNLAFEQTEKIQLPNVLANVGSATEVSAKILTINSNPINDDLKTASVTKKAAAEGNGDKL
;
A
#
# COMPACT_ATOMS: atom_id res chain seq x y z
N MET A 1 -13.37 -85.68 11.31
CA MET A 1 -12.45 -84.88 10.50
C MET A 1 -12.85 -83.43 10.60
N LYS A 2 -12.12 -82.63 11.45
CA LYS A 2 -12.39 -81.16 11.60
C LYS A 2 -11.44 -80.46 10.65
N ARG A 3 -12.00 -79.68 9.72
CA ARG A 3 -11.24 -78.82 8.83
C ARG A 3 -10.99 -77.47 9.55
N ILE A 4 -9.71 -77.13 9.74
CA ILE A 4 -9.25 -75.83 10.24
C ILE A 4 -9.10 -74.92 9.01
N VAL A 5 -9.87 -73.83 8.99
CA VAL A 5 -9.70 -72.74 7.98
C VAL A 5 -8.79 -71.69 8.63
N LEU A 6 -7.57 -71.55 8.09
CA LEU A 6 -6.68 -70.45 8.43
C LEU A 6 -7.11 -69.21 7.64
N LEU A 7 -7.57 -68.16 8.34
CA LEU A 7 -7.78 -66.80 7.80
C LEU A 7 -6.43 -66.06 7.87
N VAL A 8 -5.80 -65.84 6.74
CA VAL A 8 -4.65 -64.94 6.60
C VAL A 8 -5.17 -63.53 6.44
N SER A 9 -5.10 -62.74 7.47
CA SER A 9 -5.36 -61.28 7.44
C SER A 9 -4.14 -60.59 6.80
N GLY A 10 -4.27 -60.23 5.55
CA GLY A 10 -3.28 -59.36 4.88
C GLY A 10 -3.39 -57.93 5.40
N LEU A 11 -2.37 -57.47 6.13
CA LEU A 11 -2.21 -56.05 6.51
C LEU A 11 -1.72 -55.29 5.27
N LEU A 12 -2.61 -54.53 4.61
CA LEU A 12 -2.21 -53.56 3.60
C LEU A 12 -1.58 -52.33 4.32
N LEU A 13 -0.24 -52.28 4.31
CA LEU A 13 0.48 -51.04 4.63
C LEU A 13 0.29 -50.07 3.46
N SER A 14 -0.58 -49.11 3.61
CA SER A 14 -0.64 -47.93 2.75
C SER A 14 0.61 -47.10 2.99
N ALA A 15 1.61 -47.19 2.16
CA ALA A 15 2.71 -46.25 2.16
C ALA A 15 2.17 -44.87 1.69
N PHE A 16 1.93 -43.99 2.63
CA PHE A 16 1.78 -42.56 2.32
C PHE A 16 3.13 -42.06 1.84
N SER A 17 3.28 -41.89 0.53
CA SER A 17 4.41 -41.16 -0.04
C SER A 17 4.21 -39.69 0.35
N LEU A 18 4.93 -39.20 1.36
CA LEU A 18 5.13 -37.77 1.52
C LEU A 18 5.95 -37.31 0.30
N THR A 19 5.28 -36.74 -0.69
CA THR A 19 5.99 -35.97 -1.72
C THR A 19 6.54 -34.73 -1.03
N ALA A 20 7.87 -34.64 -0.90
CA ALA A 20 8.53 -33.43 -0.47
C ALA A 20 8.10 -32.30 -1.42
N GLN A 21 7.53 -31.23 -0.88
CA GLN A 21 7.20 -30.04 -1.66
C GLN A 21 8.51 -29.47 -2.23
N THR A 22 8.52 -29.19 -3.52
CA THR A 22 9.68 -28.57 -4.19
C THR A 22 9.44 -27.07 -4.31
N PRO A 23 10.45 -26.23 -3.99
CA PRO A 23 10.37 -24.80 -4.24
C PRO A 23 10.09 -24.51 -5.72
N GLN A 24 9.24 -23.52 -5.99
CA GLN A 24 8.90 -23.10 -7.35
C GLN A 24 9.65 -21.85 -7.76
N PHE A 25 9.82 -20.89 -6.81
CA PHE A 25 10.45 -19.61 -7.10
C PHE A 25 11.42 -19.13 -6.01
N VAL A 26 11.43 -19.71 -4.79
CA VAL A 26 12.43 -19.37 -3.79
C VAL A 26 13.73 -20.14 -4.03
N SER A 27 14.88 -19.47 -3.87
CA SER A 27 16.21 -20.12 -3.95
C SER A 27 16.46 -21.05 -2.78
N THR A 28 17.04 -22.22 -3.05
CA THR A 28 17.51 -23.18 -2.03
C THR A 28 18.98 -22.99 -1.64
N GLU A 29 19.69 -22.10 -2.32
CA GLU A 29 21.11 -21.82 -2.07
C GLU A 29 21.26 -20.87 -0.87
N PRO A 30 22.20 -21.14 0.05
CA PRO A 30 22.54 -20.21 1.13
C PRO A 30 22.90 -18.82 0.61
N ALA A 31 22.36 -17.80 1.23
CA ALA A 31 22.59 -16.40 0.86
C ALA A 31 22.81 -15.52 2.08
N ASN A 32 23.35 -14.32 1.86
CA ASN A 32 23.36 -13.30 2.89
C ASN A 32 22.00 -12.61 2.97
N ARG A 33 21.74 -11.99 4.11
CA ARG A 33 20.50 -11.24 4.38
C ARG A 33 20.29 -10.13 3.36
N ASN A 34 19.05 -9.93 2.98
CA ASN A 34 18.61 -8.73 2.31
C ASN A 34 18.19 -7.68 3.34
N VAL A 35 18.25 -6.43 2.94
CA VAL A 35 17.92 -5.29 3.79
C VAL A 35 16.46 -4.92 3.63
N VAL A 36 15.74 -4.77 4.74
CA VAL A 36 14.42 -4.18 4.81
C VAL A 36 14.51 -2.93 5.68
N ILE A 37 14.22 -1.78 5.11
CA ILE A 37 14.19 -0.49 5.82
C ILE A 37 12.74 -0.11 6.06
N GLU A 38 12.33 -0.01 7.30
CA GLU A 38 11.06 0.59 7.70
C GLU A 38 11.33 2.04 8.09
N GLU A 39 10.98 2.98 7.22
CA GLU A 39 11.20 4.40 7.46
C GLU A 39 9.94 5.05 8.04
N PHE A 40 10.05 5.65 9.23
CA PHE A 40 8.98 6.39 9.86
C PHE A 40 8.96 7.83 9.35
N THR A 41 7.83 8.25 8.81
CA THR A 41 7.70 9.50 8.08
C THR A 41 6.35 10.19 8.31
N GLY A 42 6.19 11.39 7.76
CA GLY A 42 4.94 12.12 7.77
C GLY A 42 5.02 13.39 6.93
N VAL A 43 3.88 13.82 6.37
CA VAL A 43 3.80 14.95 5.42
C VAL A 43 4.28 16.28 6.03
N ASN A 44 4.18 16.45 7.35
CA ASN A 44 4.64 17.65 8.05
C ASN A 44 6.10 17.56 8.51
N CYS A 45 6.82 16.47 8.21
CA CYS A 45 8.22 16.30 8.56
C CYS A 45 9.12 16.93 7.50
N GLY A 46 9.73 18.10 7.79
CA GLY A 46 10.54 18.84 6.82
C GLY A 46 11.83 18.14 6.37
N PHE A 47 12.39 17.23 7.17
CA PHE A 47 13.62 16.50 6.83
C PHE A 47 13.36 15.06 6.33
N CYS A 48 12.12 14.57 6.36
CA CYS A 48 11.81 13.21 5.90
C CYS A 48 12.14 12.99 4.41
N PRO A 49 11.96 13.97 3.50
CA PRO A 49 12.40 13.80 2.12
C PRO A 49 13.89 13.49 1.92
N ASP A 50 14.77 13.91 2.85
CA ASP A 50 16.18 13.53 2.83
C ASP A 50 16.39 12.05 3.15
N GLY A 51 15.64 11.51 4.12
CA GLY A 51 15.62 10.07 4.40
C GLY A 51 15.15 9.27 3.17
N HIS A 52 14.01 9.66 2.56
CA HIS A 52 13.49 9.04 1.34
C HIS A 52 14.53 9.05 0.20
N ARG A 53 15.30 10.13 0.05
CA ARG A 53 16.38 10.23 -0.96
C ARG A 53 17.49 9.23 -0.67
N ILE A 54 17.98 9.17 0.57
CA ILE A 54 19.05 8.25 0.99
C ILE A 54 18.62 6.80 0.74
N VAL A 55 17.42 6.42 1.14
CA VAL A 55 16.88 5.06 0.95
C VAL A 55 16.77 4.73 -0.53
N ARG A 56 16.21 5.64 -1.35
CA ARG A 56 16.13 5.45 -2.80
C ARG A 56 17.48 5.21 -3.43
N GLU A 57 18.45 6.10 -3.16
CA GLU A 57 19.81 5.99 -3.72
C GLU A 57 20.48 4.67 -3.28
N TYR A 58 20.22 4.22 -2.05
CA TYR A 58 20.73 2.95 -1.55
C TYR A 58 20.08 1.75 -2.24
N GLN A 59 18.78 1.80 -2.53
CA GLN A 59 18.07 0.78 -3.31
C GLN A 59 18.58 0.71 -4.75
N GLU A 60 18.76 1.87 -5.41
CA GLU A 60 19.28 1.98 -6.78
C GLU A 60 20.71 1.41 -6.90
N ALA A 61 21.52 1.62 -5.87
CA ALA A 61 22.89 1.06 -5.79
C ALA A 61 22.93 -0.44 -5.44
N ASN A 62 21.82 -1.01 -4.93
CA ASN A 62 21.74 -2.40 -4.47
C ASN A 62 20.45 -3.08 -4.96
N PRO A 63 20.21 -3.20 -6.28
CA PRO A 63 18.97 -3.73 -6.82
C PRO A 63 18.73 -5.17 -6.35
N GLY A 64 17.50 -5.45 -5.89
CA GLY A 64 17.10 -6.77 -5.40
C GLY A 64 17.66 -7.15 -4.01
N ARG A 65 18.40 -6.23 -3.34
CA ARG A 65 18.99 -6.48 -2.03
C ARG A 65 18.51 -5.53 -0.94
N VAL A 66 17.88 -4.40 -1.29
CA VAL A 66 17.40 -3.38 -0.36
C VAL A 66 15.93 -3.07 -0.68
N PHE A 67 15.06 -3.19 0.30
CA PHE A 67 13.62 -2.97 0.21
C PHE A 67 13.19 -1.93 1.24
N ALA A 68 12.36 -0.97 0.82
CA ALA A 68 11.86 0.10 1.68
C ALA A 68 10.37 -0.06 1.96
N ILE A 69 9.95 0.33 3.16
CA ILE A 69 8.56 0.45 3.60
C ILE A 69 8.44 1.81 4.29
N ASN A 70 7.77 2.78 3.66
CA ASN A 70 7.55 4.09 4.24
C ASN A 70 6.27 4.11 5.06
N ILE A 71 6.41 4.28 6.37
CA ILE A 71 5.33 4.20 7.36
C ILE A 71 4.97 5.61 7.84
N HIS A 72 3.85 6.13 7.34
CA HIS A 72 3.29 7.38 7.85
C HIS A 72 2.62 7.14 9.20
N GLN A 73 3.15 7.75 10.27
CA GLN A 73 2.65 7.54 11.62
C GLN A 73 2.98 8.74 12.54
N GLY A 74 2.35 8.78 13.71
CA GLY A 74 2.59 9.82 14.73
C GLY A 74 2.12 11.21 14.33
N GLY A 75 2.47 12.22 15.14
CA GLY A 75 1.95 13.58 14.98
C GLY A 75 2.36 14.34 13.72
N TYR A 76 3.44 13.90 13.04
CA TYR A 76 3.86 14.49 11.77
C TYR A 76 3.19 13.88 10.54
N ALA A 77 2.52 12.73 10.69
CA ALA A 77 1.91 12.03 9.57
C ALA A 77 0.80 12.85 8.91
N ALA A 78 -0.15 13.34 9.68
CA ALA A 78 -1.37 14.06 9.29
C ALA A 78 -2.23 13.33 8.25
N LEU A 79 -1.62 12.72 7.24
CA LEU A 79 -2.24 11.93 6.18
C LEU A 79 -1.54 10.56 6.07
N TYR A 80 -2.17 9.62 5.34
CA TYR A 80 -1.62 8.33 4.92
C TYR A 80 -1.32 7.33 6.05
N THR A 81 -1.80 7.60 7.26
CA THR A 81 -1.63 6.69 8.40
C THR A 81 -2.33 5.36 8.18
N THR A 82 -1.77 4.30 8.74
CA THR A 82 -2.39 2.98 8.82
C THR A 82 -2.60 2.58 10.29
N GLN A 83 -3.49 1.63 10.54
CA GLN A 83 -3.76 1.13 11.89
C GLN A 83 -2.54 0.44 12.54
N TRP A 84 -1.49 0.13 11.79
CA TRP A 84 -0.31 -0.61 12.29
C TRP A 84 0.89 0.27 12.58
N GLY A 85 0.95 1.46 11.97
CA GLY A 85 2.15 2.29 11.99
C GLY A 85 2.63 2.64 13.39
N ASP A 86 1.73 3.02 14.29
CA ASP A 86 2.07 3.38 15.66
C ASP A 86 2.61 2.18 16.46
N ALA A 87 2.03 0.98 16.29
CA ALA A 87 2.48 -0.21 16.99
C ALA A 87 3.90 -0.61 16.56
N ILE A 88 4.19 -0.57 15.24
CA ILE A 88 5.53 -0.84 14.71
C ILE A 88 6.53 0.19 15.23
N ALA A 89 6.21 1.48 15.17
CA ALA A 89 7.09 2.53 15.66
C ALA A 89 7.38 2.45 17.16
N ASN A 90 6.36 2.18 17.97
CA ASN A 90 6.50 2.07 19.43
C ASN A 90 7.47 0.97 19.86
N GLN A 91 7.53 -0.15 19.10
CA GLN A 91 8.47 -1.24 19.37
C GLN A 91 9.93 -0.83 19.19
N THR A 92 10.22 0.17 18.35
CA THR A 92 11.58 0.50 17.91
C THR A 92 12.32 1.45 18.85
N GLY A 93 11.61 2.08 19.78
CA GLY A 93 12.18 3.14 20.61
C GLY A 93 12.35 4.45 19.85
N LEU A 94 11.50 4.71 18.83
CA LEU A 94 11.51 5.93 18.01
C LEU A 94 11.43 7.20 18.89
N GLN A 95 12.34 8.16 18.66
CA GLN A 95 12.39 9.42 19.38
C GLN A 95 12.11 10.67 18.52
N GLY A 96 12.14 10.53 17.19
CA GLY A 96 11.97 11.67 16.27
C GLY A 96 12.05 11.25 14.80
N TYR A 97 11.92 12.24 13.91
CA TYR A 97 11.84 12.03 12.46
C TYR A 97 12.86 12.89 11.71
N PRO A 98 13.38 12.45 10.54
CA PRO A 98 13.23 11.10 9.98
C PRO A 98 14.06 10.08 10.75
N ALA A 99 13.50 8.91 10.95
CA ALA A 99 14.14 7.75 11.54
C ALA A 99 13.53 6.47 10.95
N GLY A 100 14.16 5.35 11.16
CA GLY A 100 13.66 4.07 10.70
C GLY A 100 14.42 2.92 11.30
N THR A 101 14.06 1.70 10.92
CA THR A 101 14.82 0.50 11.27
C THR A 101 15.51 -0.08 10.04
N VAL A 102 16.65 -0.70 10.25
CA VAL A 102 17.31 -1.54 9.27
C VAL A 102 17.23 -2.98 9.79
N ASN A 103 16.38 -3.79 9.16
CA ASN A 103 16.04 -5.16 9.57
C ASN A 103 15.54 -5.27 11.03
N ARG A 104 15.03 -4.19 11.63
CA ARG A 104 14.71 -4.11 13.07
C ARG A 104 15.85 -4.64 13.95
N HIS A 105 17.10 -4.62 13.41
CA HIS A 105 18.29 -5.13 14.08
C HIS A 105 18.78 -4.14 15.15
N LEU A 106 19.18 -4.68 16.31
CA LEU A 106 19.75 -3.88 17.39
C LEU A 106 21.27 -3.72 17.20
N PHE A 107 21.71 -2.67 16.53
CA PHE A 107 23.14 -2.40 16.27
C PHE A 107 23.87 -1.95 17.53
N SER A 108 23.18 -1.19 18.41
CA SER A 108 23.74 -0.71 19.68
C SER A 108 22.64 -0.19 20.61
N GLY A 109 22.92 -0.14 21.92
CA GLY A 109 21.97 0.41 22.89
C GLY A 109 20.73 -0.44 23.08
N SER A 110 19.53 0.20 23.14
CA SER A 110 18.24 -0.46 23.39
C SER A 110 17.14 -0.10 22.38
N ALA A 111 17.43 0.77 21.41
CA ALA A 111 16.50 1.18 20.36
C ALA A 111 16.94 0.62 19.01
N THR A 112 16.00 0.09 18.23
CA THR A 112 16.27 -0.32 16.84
C THR A 112 16.00 0.79 15.84
N ALA A 113 15.32 1.87 16.26
CA ALA A 113 15.21 3.08 15.46
C ALA A 113 16.55 3.79 15.33
N LEU A 114 16.93 4.06 14.09
CA LEU A 114 18.17 4.69 13.66
C LEU A 114 17.90 6.04 13.02
N SER A 115 18.86 6.95 13.09
CA SER A 115 18.88 8.14 12.23
C SER A 115 19.05 7.74 10.77
N ARG A 116 18.46 8.50 9.85
CA ARG A 116 18.67 8.31 8.41
C ARG A 116 20.14 8.27 7.97
N ALA A 117 21.02 8.94 8.72
CA ALA A 117 22.45 8.95 8.45
C ALA A 117 23.12 7.58 8.56
N ASP A 118 22.49 6.67 9.32
CA ASP A 118 23.04 5.34 9.61
C ASP A 118 22.47 4.25 8.69
N PHE A 119 21.42 4.55 7.88
CA PHE A 119 20.72 3.53 7.07
C PHE A 119 21.66 2.77 6.14
N VAL A 120 22.56 3.45 5.43
CA VAL A 120 23.49 2.82 4.49
C VAL A 120 24.52 1.96 5.22
N SER A 121 25.19 2.51 6.24
CA SER A 121 26.24 1.79 6.97
C SER A 121 25.71 0.57 7.73
N CYS A 122 24.53 0.69 8.32
CA CYS A 122 23.83 -0.42 8.99
C CYS A 122 23.32 -1.45 7.96
N GLY A 123 22.79 -0.99 6.83
CA GLY A 123 22.37 -1.88 5.75
C GLY A 123 23.54 -2.69 5.16
N ASP A 124 24.73 -2.09 5.01
CA ASP A 124 25.91 -2.81 4.56
C ASP A 124 26.35 -3.88 5.57
N GLN A 125 26.22 -3.63 6.87
CA GLN A 125 26.45 -4.65 7.90
C GLN A 125 25.44 -5.81 7.77
N ILE A 126 24.15 -5.53 7.60
CA ILE A 126 23.13 -6.56 7.38
C ILE A 126 23.42 -7.40 6.13
N LYS A 127 23.78 -6.77 4.99
CA LYS A 127 24.11 -7.49 3.74
C LYS A 127 25.31 -8.43 3.88
N ALA A 128 26.18 -8.20 4.86
CA ALA A 128 27.34 -9.06 5.16
C ALA A 128 26.99 -10.26 6.05
N MET A 129 25.83 -10.24 6.74
CA MET A 129 25.40 -11.32 7.62
C MET A 129 24.80 -12.48 6.82
N PRO A 130 25.11 -13.74 7.17
CA PRO A 130 24.44 -14.90 6.55
C PRO A 130 22.96 -14.95 6.94
N SER A 131 22.13 -15.46 6.03
CA SER A 131 20.75 -15.83 6.30
C SER A 131 20.60 -17.34 6.31
N PHE A 132 19.88 -17.88 7.29
CA PHE A 132 19.50 -19.31 7.31
C PHE A 132 18.15 -19.54 6.63
N VAL A 133 17.51 -18.51 6.12
CA VAL A 133 16.23 -18.59 5.38
C VAL A 133 16.27 -17.67 4.16
N ASN A 134 15.78 -18.16 3.03
CA ASN A 134 15.45 -17.35 1.87
C ASN A 134 13.94 -17.16 1.81
N VAL A 135 13.48 -16.02 1.30
CA VAL A 135 12.07 -15.73 1.07
C VAL A 135 11.88 -15.15 -0.33
N ALA A 136 10.79 -15.53 -0.98
CA ALA A 136 10.37 -14.96 -2.26
C ALA A 136 8.85 -14.89 -2.32
N ALA A 137 8.33 -14.08 -3.22
CA ALA A 137 6.89 -13.98 -3.46
C ALA A 137 6.59 -13.77 -4.93
N GLU A 138 5.43 -14.27 -5.35
CA GLU A 138 4.77 -13.93 -6.59
C GLU A 138 3.36 -13.39 -6.27
N ALA A 139 2.93 -12.37 -7.00
CA ALA A 139 1.64 -11.76 -6.75
C ALA A 139 0.86 -11.51 -8.04
N THR A 140 -0.46 -11.67 -7.97
CA THR A 140 -1.38 -11.36 -9.06
C THR A 140 -2.55 -10.52 -8.55
N ILE A 141 -3.09 -9.66 -9.41
CA ILE A 141 -4.33 -8.92 -9.16
C ILE A 141 -5.30 -9.22 -10.29
N ASP A 142 -6.46 -9.78 -9.96
CA ASP A 142 -7.61 -9.77 -10.85
C ASP A 142 -8.28 -8.40 -10.77
N ALA A 143 -8.16 -7.59 -11.81
CA ALA A 143 -8.65 -6.20 -11.78
C ALA A 143 -10.19 -6.12 -11.72
N SER A 144 -10.91 -7.11 -12.27
CA SER A 144 -12.37 -7.13 -12.30
C SER A 144 -12.98 -7.36 -10.91
N SER A 145 -12.36 -8.23 -10.11
CA SER A 145 -12.77 -8.52 -8.73
C SER A 145 -11.97 -7.73 -7.70
N ARG A 146 -10.91 -7.05 -8.13
CA ARG A 146 -9.89 -6.39 -7.28
C ARG A 146 -9.25 -7.33 -6.27
N LEU A 147 -9.18 -8.63 -6.60
CA LEU A 147 -8.59 -9.63 -5.72
C LEU A 147 -7.07 -9.70 -5.94
N LEU A 148 -6.33 -9.30 -4.90
CA LEU A 148 -4.89 -9.55 -4.79
C LEU A 148 -4.68 -10.95 -4.22
N THR A 149 -3.81 -11.72 -4.87
CA THR A 149 -3.30 -13.02 -4.39
C THR A 149 -1.78 -12.95 -4.31
N VAL A 150 -1.21 -13.28 -3.16
CA VAL A 150 0.24 -13.30 -2.92
C VAL A 150 0.64 -14.70 -2.49
N ASN A 151 1.45 -15.38 -3.30
CA ASN A 151 2.07 -16.64 -2.97
C ASN A 151 3.46 -16.36 -2.42
N VAL A 152 3.76 -16.91 -1.24
CA VAL A 152 5.04 -16.75 -0.55
C VAL A 152 5.69 -18.09 -0.35
N GLU A 153 6.96 -18.19 -0.66
CA GLU A 153 7.81 -19.32 -0.31
C GLU A 153 8.94 -18.85 0.60
N ALA A 154 9.16 -19.59 1.71
CA ALA A 154 10.33 -19.44 2.55
C ALA A 154 11.04 -20.78 2.65
N TYR A 155 12.34 -20.82 2.28
CA TYR A 155 13.16 -22.01 2.32
C TYR A 155 14.31 -21.84 3.32
N TYR A 156 14.38 -22.75 4.28
CA TYR A 156 15.38 -22.72 5.33
C TYR A 156 16.67 -23.41 4.86
N THR A 157 17.69 -22.60 4.58
CA THR A 157 19.02 -23.06 4.15
C THR A 157 19.92 -23.49 5.31
N GLY A 158 19.48 -23.24 6.55
CA GLY A 158 20.05 -23.67 7.83
C GLY A 158 18.96 -23.78 8.86
N ASP A 159 19.26 -24.37 10.03
CA ASP A 159 18.34 -24.42 11.16
C ASP A 159 18.01 -23.00 11.65
N ALA A 160 16.73 -22.74 11.92
CA ALA A 160 16.33 -21.45 12.51
C ALA A 160 16.92 -21.30 13.92
N GLU A 161 17.25 -20.05 14.29
CA GLU A 161 17.79 -19.77 15.64
C GLU A 161 16.74 -19.98 16.75
N THR A 162 15.46 -19.78 16.41
CA THR A 162 14.32 -19.90 17.32
C THR A 162 13.14 -20.58 16.64
N ALA A 163 12.19 -21.10 17.43
CA ALA A 163 10.92 -21.63 16.91
C ALA A 163 9.96 -20.54 16.45
N GLU A 164 10.14 -19.32 16.92
CA GLU A 164 9.23 -18.20 16.66
C GLU A 164 9.69 -17.41 15.44
N ASN A 165 9.31 -17.89 14.27
CA ASN A 165 9.50 -17.20 13.00
C ASN A 165 8.15 -16.79 12.44
N TYR A 166 8.10 -15.65 11.76
CA TYR A 166 6.86 -15.10 11.17
C TYR A 166 7.10 -14.64 9.74
N ILE A 167 6.16 -14.92 8.85
CA ILE A 167 6.11 -14.35 7.51
C ILE A 167 5.27 -13.08 7.56
N ASN A 168 5.84 -11.99 7.08
CA ASN A 168 5.18 -10.70 6.95
C ASN A 168 4.97 -10.36 5.48
N VAL A 169 3.80 -9.82 5.14
CA VAL A 169 3.43 -9.43 3.78
C VAL A 169 2.87 -8.02 3.81
N ALA A 170 3.64 -7.07 3.27
CA ALA A 170 3.29 -5.66 3.20
C ALA A 170 2.85 -5.29 1.78
N LEU A 171 1.69 -4.66 1.66
CA LEU A 171 1.20 -4.01 0.45
C LEU A 171 1.63 -2.56 0.46
N LEU A 172 2.38 -2.16 -0.56
CA LEU A 172 2.88 -0.81 -0.76
C LEU A 172 2.29 -0.19 -2.02
N GLN A 173 2.27 1.13 -2.09
CA GLN A 173 1.94 1.88 -3.29
C GLN A 173 2.98 2.94 -3.55
N ASP A 174 3.41 3.02 -4.81
CA ASP A 174 4.31 4.04 -5.33
C ASP A 174 3.56 5.18 -6.00
N SER A 175 4.25 6.29 -6.19
CA SER A 175 3.79 7.45 -6.99
C SER A 175 2.48 8.06 -6.49
N ILE A 176 2.28 8.11 -5.18
CA ILE A 176 1.19 8.88 -4.58
C ILE A 176 1.62 10.35 -4.55
N ILE A 177 0.83 11.20 -5.23
CA ILE A 177 1.11 12.63 -5.33
C ILE A 177 0.36 13.36 -4.24
N GLY A 178 1.08 14.12 -3.41
CA GLY A 178 0.47 14.84 -2.31
C GLY A 178 1.42 15.79 -1.58
N PRO A 179 0.98 16.40 -0.47
CA PRO A 179 1.78 17.36 0.28
C PRO A 179 2.96 16.68 0.99
N GLN A 180 4.09 17.37 1.04
CA GLN A 180 5.26 16.98 1.84
C GLN A 180 6.12 18.20 2.15
N SER A 181 6.27 18.53 3.41
CA SER A 181 7.21 19.57 3.85
C SER A 181 8.65 19.23 3.47
N GLY A 182 9.40 20.20 2.95
CA GLY A 182 10.81 20.05 2.64
C GLY A 182 11.15 19.27 1.36
N GLY A 183 10.15 18.80 0.61
CA GLY A 183 10.35 18.03 -0.62
C GLY A 183 11.30 18.71 -1.60
N SER A 184 11.03 19.95 -1.98
CA SER A 184 11.86 20.72 -2.93
C SER A 184 13.30 20.97 -2.44
N ASN A 185 13.51 21.02 -1.12
CA ASN A 185 14.82 21.28 -0.55
C ASN A 185 15.70 20.03 -0.46
N PHE A 186 15.11 18.87 -0.15
CA PHE A 186 15.85 17.67 0.22
C PHE A 186 15.74 16.52 -0.78
N ASN A 187 14.68 16.51 -1.61
CA ASN A 187 14.46 15.47 -2.63
C ASN A 187 13.74 16.04 -3.87
N PRO A 188 14.33 17.04 -4.55
CA PRO A 188 13.66 17.77 -5.65
C PRO A 188 13.29 16.87 -6.83
N THR A 189 13.95 15.72 -7.01
CA THR A 189 13.63 14.76 -8.07
C THR A 189 12.30 14.03 -7.84
N GLN A 190 11.76 14.10 -6.62
CA GLN A 190 10.46 13.56 -6.24
C GLN A 190 9.38 14.66 -6.10
N VAL A 191 9.58 15.81 -6.74
CA VAL A 191 8.62 16.91 -6.72
C VAL A 191 8.11 17.16 -8.15
N THR A 192 6.81 17.24 -8.29
CA THR A 192 6.13 17.55 -9.55
C THR A 192 6.31 19.02 -9.93
N ALA A 193 6.01 19.40 -11.18
CA ALA A 193 6.16 20.76 -11.67
C ALA A 193 5.26 21.77 -10.91
N ASP A 194 4.13 21.31 -10.35
CA ASP A 194 3.20 22.10 -9.51
C ASP A 194 3.53 22.05 -8.02
N GLY A 195 4.69 21.49 -7.65
CA GLY A 195 5.22 21.54 -6.28
C GLY A 195 4.70 20.44 -5.33
N GLN A 196 3.95 19.46 -5.83
CA GLN A 196 3.52 18.30 -5.04
C GLN A 196 4.66 17.29 -4.93
N TYR A 197 4.65 16.51 -3.84
CA TYR A 197 5.64 15.46 -3.64
C TYR A 197 5.13 14.11 -4.16
N ILE A 198 6.04 13.30 -4.71
CA ILE A 198 5.77 11.95 -5.19
C ILE A 198 6.24 10.96 -4.11
N HIS A 199 5.30 10.45 -3.33
CA HIS A 199 5.58 9.46 -2.29
C HIS A 199 5.79 8.08 -2.92
N MET A 200 6.83 7.37 -2.46
CA MET A 200 7.20 6.02 -2.90
C MET A 200 7.15 5.06 -1.72
N HIS A 201 6.99 3.77 -2.00
CA HIS A 201 7.02 2.67 -1.02
C HIS A 201 6.07 2.87 0.17
N MET A 202 4.98 3.62 -0.03
CA MET A 202 4.04 3.94 1.05
C MET A 202 3.30 2.69 1.50
N LEU A 203 3.37 2.39 2.79
CA LEU A 203 2.62 1.29 3.39
C LEU A 203 1.11 1.54 3.27
N ARG A 204 0.40 0.60 2.63
CA ARG A 204 -1.06 0.65 2.48
C ARG A 204 -1.78 -0.38 3.36
N HIS A 205 -1.24 -1.60 3.42
CA HIS A 205 -1.85 -2.69 4.19
C HIS A 205 -0.79 -3.73 4.60
N LEU A 206 -1.05 -4.44 5.70
CA LEU A 206 -0.30 -5.63 6.09
C LEU A 206 -1.25 -6.83 6.03
N LEU A 207 -1.05 -7.71 5.05
CA LEU A 207 -1.92 -8.87 4.84
C LEU A 207 -1.87 -9.86 6.01
N THR A 208 -0.76 -9.84 6.74
CA THR A 208 -0.47 -10.71 7.88
C THR A 208 -0.54 -9.99 9.23
N GLY A 209 -1.09 -8.74 9.25
CA GLY A 209 -1.00 -7.87 10.44
C GLY A 209 0.42 -7.38 10.71
N GLN A 210 0.61 -6.59 11.75
CA GLN A 210 1.89 -5.92 12.05
C GLN A 210 3.00 -6.87 12.49
N TRP A 211 2.66 -8.10 12.94
CA TRP A 211 3.65 -9.04 13.49
C TRP A 211 3.85 -10.28 12.64
N GLY A 212 3.10 -10.41 11.55
CA GLY A 212 3.23 -11.54 10.64
C GLY A 212 2.38 -12.76 11.00
N ASP A 213 2.49 -13.76 10.15
CA ASP A 213 1.86 -15.08 10.29
C ASP A 213 2.90 -16.09 10.77
N GLN A 214 2.63 -16.74 11.91
CA GLN A 214 3.59 -17.62 12.55
C GLN A 214 3.89 -18.86 11.70
N VAL A 215 5.17 -19.18 11.61
CA VAL A 215 5.68 -20.37 10.95
C VAL A 215 6.09 -21.39 12.00
N THR A 216 5.49 -22.57 11.95
CA THR A 216 5.81 -23.69 12.86
C THR A 216 5.97 -24.99 12.07
N VAL A 217 6.79 -25.89 12.57
CA VAL A 217 6.94 -27.26 12.07
C VAL A 217 6.59 -28.21 13.20
N GLU A 218 5.55 -29.00 13.00
CA GLU A 218 5.05 -29.93 14.03
C GLU A 218 6.15 -30.88 14.53
N GLY A 219 6.26 -31.00 15.84
CA GLY A 219 7.24 -31.89 16.48
C GLY A 219 8.66 -31.34 16.58
N ASN A 220 8.94 -30.13 16.08
CA ASN A 220 10.27 -29.52 16.15
C ASN A 220 10.27 -28.27 17.06
N SER A 221 11.35 -28.10 17.80
CA SER A 221 11.58 -26.92 18.64
C SER A 221 12.13 -25.72 17.88
N VAL A 222 12.63 -25.93 16.66
CA VAL A 222 13.09 -24.93 15.69
C VAL A 222 12.68 -25.38 14.29
N ILE A 223 12.72 -24.50 13.32
CA ILE A 223 12.46 -24.85 11.92
C ILE A 223 13.75 -25.43 11.33
N PRO A 224 13.76 -26.74 10.92
CA PRO A 224 14.98 -27.40 10.46
C PRO A 224 15.42 -26.90 9.07
N GLN A 225 16.72 -27.03 8.81
CA GLN A 225 17.27 -26.92 7.45
C GLN A 225 16.54 -27.84 6.46
N GLY A 226 16.35 -27.35 5.24
CA GLY A 226 15.62 -28.07 4.19
C GLY A 226 14.11 -27.89 4.24
N THR A 227 13.58 -27.18 5.24
CA THR A 227 12.13 -26.92 5.34
C THR A 227 11.72 -25.88 4.30
N LEU A 228 10.68 -26.23 3.52
CA LEU A 228 9.97 -25.29 2.66
C LEU A 228 8.62 -24.95 3.28
N ILE A 229 8.36 -23.67 3.44
CA ILE A 229 7.08 -23.11 3.85
C ILE A 229 6.45 -22.41 2.66
N GLN A 230 5.22 -22.80 2.32
CA GLN A 230 4.42 -22.16 1.29
C GLN A 230 3.17 -21.58 1.91
N ARG A 231 2.83 -20.34 1.57
CA ARG A 231 1.63 -19.62 2.04
C ARG A 231 1.01 -18.86 0.90
N THR A 232 -0.31 -18.79 0.89
CA THR A 232 -1.08 -17.94 -0.02
C THR A 232 -1.92 -16.98 0.81
N TYR A 233 -1.78 -15.69 0.53
CA TYR A 233 -2.56 -14.63 1.16
C TYR A 233 -3.41 -13.96 0.10
N THR A 234 -4.64 -13.62 0.47
CA THR A 234 -5.56 -12.91 -0.42
C THR A 234 -6.09 -11.66 0.26
N TYR A 235 -6.31 -10.62 -0.54
CA TYR A 235 -6.90 -9.38 -0.06
C TYR A 235 -7.74 -8.73 -1.16
N THR A 236 -9.02 -8.47 -0.88
CA THR A 236 -9.86 -7.68 -1.80
C THR A 236 -9.50 -6.22 -1.63
N LEU A 237 -8.86 -5.65 -2.66
CA LEU A 237 -8.38 -4.28 -2.66
C LEU A 237 -9.55 -3.31 -2.67
N PRO A 238 -9.70 -2.43 -1.66
CA PRO A 238 -10.70 -1.37 -1.71
C PRO A 238 -10.37 -0.36 -2.82
N GLY A 239 -11.30 0.52 -3.14
CA GLY A 239 -11.06 1.62 -4.09
C GLY A 239 -10.01 2.60 -3.59
N GLU A 240 -10.00 2.84 -2.28
CA GLU A 240 -9.09 3.77 -1.62
C GLU A 240 -8.68 3.28 -0.21
N ILE A 241 -7.55 3.75 0.28
CA ILE A 241 -7.12 3.59 1.67
C ILE A 241 -6.64 4.97 2.16
N SER A 242 -7.10 5.40 3.33
CA SER A 242 -6.75 6.71 3.93
C SER A 242 -6.97 7.87 2.95
N ASN A 243 -8.11 7.87 2.24
CA ASN A 243 -8.53 8.84 1.22
C ASN A 243 -7.62 8.91 -0.02
N GLU A 244 -6.76 7.90 -0.22
CA GLU A 244 -5.92 7.79 -1.42
C GLU A 244 -6.30 6.56 -2.24
N VAL A 245 -6.51 6.78 -3.52
CA VAL A 245 -6.93 5.75 -4.48
C VAL A 245 -5.86 4.68 -4.62
N LEU A 246 -6.26 3.41 -4.58
CA LEU A 246 -5.39 2.29 -4.90
C LEU A 246 -5.30 2.09 -6.43
N LYS A 247 -4.20 2.55 -7.02
CA LYS A 247 -3.85 2.29 -8.41
C LYS A 247 -3.13 0.95 -8.50
N LEU A 248 -3.75 -0.01 -9.20
CA LEU A 248 -3.28 -1.40 -9.24
C LEU A 248 -1.88 -1.53 -9.84
N SER A 249 -1.58 -0.71 -10.87
CA SER A 249 -0.27 -0.68 -11.55
C SER A 249 0.86 -0.11 -10.68
N HIS A 250 0.53 0.61 -9.61
CA HIS A 250 1.47 1.23 -8.68
C HIS A 250 1.71 0.41 -7.41
N LEU A 251 1.06 -0.76 -7.28
CA LEU A 251 1.21 -1.61 -6.10
C LEU A 251 2.48 -2.46 -6.17
N ASN A 252 3.10 -2.62 -5.02
CA ASN A 252 4.24 -3.49 -4.78
C ASN A 252 3.99 -4.33 -3.52
N ILE A 253 4.62 -5.50 -3.46
CA ILE A 253 4.61 -6.38 -2.29
C ILE A 253 6.02 -6.47 -1.75
N VAL A 254 6.18 -6.27 -0.44
CA VAL A 254 7.40 -6.63 0.28
C VAL A 254 7.05 -7.76 1.25
N VAL A 255 7.79 -8.86 1.16
CA VAL A 255 7.68 -10.00 2.07
C VAL A 255 8.97 -10.12 2.86
N PHE A 256 8.85 -10.50 4.14
CA PHE A 256 10.04 -10.72 4.97
C PHE A 256 9.76 -11.73 6.07
N VAL A 257 10.83 -12.37 6.56
CA VAL A 257 10.78 -13.33 7.66
C VAL A 257 11.41 -12.71 8.90
N THR A 258 10.68 -12.76 10.02
CA THR A 258 11.18 -12.23 11.30
C THR A 258 11.39 -13.34 12.33
N ARG A 259 12.35 -13.10 13.23
CA ARG A 259 12.42 -13.75 14.54
C ARG A 259 11.50 -13.00 15.49
N ASP A 260 10.57 -13.70 16.10
CA ASP A 260 9.54 -13.08 16.92
C ASP A 260 8.94 -11.82 16.24
N HIS A 261 8.70 -10.76 16.97
CA HIS A 261 8.24 -9.47 16.40
C HIS A 261 9.41 -8.50 16.12
N GLN A 262 10.65 -8.93 16.36
CA GLN A 262 11.79 -8.00 16.43
C GLN A 262 12.63 -8.06 15.15
N GLU A 263 13.52 -9.01 15.02
CA GLU A 263 14.56 -8.98 13.99
C GLU A 263 14.06 -9.54 12.65
N ILE A 264 14.27 -8.79 11.57
CA ILE A 264 14.03 -9.27 10.21
C ILE A 264 15.27 -10.02 9.73
N TYR A 265 15.12 -11.31 9.40
CA TYR A 265 16.21 -12.11 8.87
C TYR A 265 16.53 -11.78 7.42
N THR A 266 15.53 -11.68 6.59
CA THR A 266 15.69 -11.34 5.17
C THR A 266 14.34 -10.93 4.60
N GLY A 267 14.36 -10.27 3.43
CA GLY A 267 13.17 -9.88 2.71
C GLY A 267 13.33 -10.01 1.20
N ALA A 268 12.22 -9.89 0.52
CA ALA A 268 12.12 -9.85 -0.94
C ALA A 268 10.95 -8.95 -1.35
N SER A 269 10.90 -8.58 -2.62
CA SER A 269 9.75 -7.85 -3.17
C SER A 269 9.32 -8.45 -4.50
N CYS A 270 8.04 -8.27 -4.83
CA CYS A 270 7.53 -8.52 -6.17
C CYS A 270 6.49 -7.46 -6.56
N LYS A 271 6.38 -7.21 -7.85
CA LYS A 271 5.31 -6.38 -8.40
C LYS A 271 4.17 -7.31 -8.83
N PRO A 272 2.92 -7.05 -8.37
CA PRO A 272 1.78 -7.86 -8.80
C PRO A 272 1.56 -7.78 -10.32
N VAL A 273 1.25 -8.92 -10.94
CA VAL A 273 0.80 -8.98 -12.33
C VAL A 273 -0.69 -8.69 -12.35
N VAL A 274 -1.09 -7.59 -12.99
CA VAL A 274 -2.50 -7.21 -13.14
C VAL A 274 -3.08 -7.92 -14.36
N SER A 275 -4.21 -8.58 -14.18
CA SER A 275 -4.94 -9.32 -15.23
C SER A 275 -6.43 -9.02 -15.18
N ASN A 276 -7.18 -9.49 -16.18
CA ASN A 276 -8.63 -9.34 -16.28
C ASN A 276 -9.10 -7.88 -16.13
N ILE A 277 -8.35 -6.92 -16.70
CA ILE A 277 -8.76 -5.52 -16.75
C ILE A 277 -10.03 -5.44 -17.59
N PRO A 278 -11.15 -4.87 -17.08
CA PRO A 278 -12.37 -4.75 -17.86
C PRO A 278 -12.14 -3.85 -19.09
N GLN A 279 -12.84 -4.13 -20.18
CA GLN A 279 -12.75 -3.28 -21.40
C GLN A 279 -13.20 -1.84 -21.12
N LEU A 280 -14.29 -1.70 -20.35
CA LEU A 280 -14.84 -0.41 -19.93
C LEU A 280 -15.08 -0.42 -18.44
N GLY A 281 -14.76 0.67 -17.78
CA GLY A 281 -15.01 0.86 -16.36
C GLY A 281 -14.61 2.26 -15.93
N ALA A 282 -15.36 2.82 -15.00
CA ALA A 282 -15.03 4.07 -14.35
C ALA A 282 -15.49 4.05 -12.90
N MET A 283 -14.90 4.91 -12.09
CA MET A 283 -15.25 5.10 -10.70
C MET A 283 -15.20 6.59 -10.38
N SER A 284 -16.25 7.11 -9.76
CA SER A 284 -16.16 8.40 -9.09
C SER A 284 -15.47 8.23 -7.74
N MET A 285 -14.44 9.04 -7.49
CA MET A 285 -13.60 8.96 -6.29
C MET A 285 -14.09 9.91 -5.18
N GLY A 286 -14.76 11.01 -5.57
CA GLY A 286 -15.28 11.98 -4.61
C GLY A 286 -15.92 13.18 -5.30
N ALA A 287 -16.75 13.91 -4.54
CA ALA A 287 -17.29 15.20 -4.91
C ALA A 287 -16.65 16.29 -4.05
N THR A 288 -16.49 17.49 -4.58
CA THR A 288 -16.05 18.69 -3.85
C THR A 288 -16.77 19.91 -4.39
N ALA A 289 -16.64 21.06 -3.74
CA ALA A 289 -17.10 22.33 -4.32
C ALA A 289 -16.12 23.45 -4.01
N GLU A 290 -16.04 24.40 -4.95
CA GLU A 290 -15.25 25.62 -4.86
C GLU A 290 -16.17 26.86 -4.95
N ASN A 291 -15.58 28.05 -4.95
CA ASN A 291 -16.30 29.32 -4.86
C ASN A 291 -17.17 29.43 -3.61
N ILE A 292 -16.61 28.98 -2.48
CA ILE A 292 -17.29 28.98 -1.15
C ILE A 292 -17.31 30.36 -0.48
N TYR A 293 -16.79 31.39 -1.12
CA TYR A 293 -16.83 32.79 -0.67
C TYR A 293 -17.56 33.64 -1.70
N GLY A 294 -18.37 34.59 -1.28
CA GLY A 294 -19.04 35.56 -2.16
C GLY A 294 -20.51 35.76 -1.83
N CYS A 295 -21.16 36.68 -2.56
CA CYS A 295 -22.54 37.09 -2.34
C CYS A 295 -23.57 36.34 -3.20
N THR A 296 -23.12 35.51 -4.16
CA THR A 296 -24.03 34.68 -4.98
C THR A 296 -24.40 33.42 -4.22
N GLU A 297 -25.63 32.93 -4.33
CA GLU A 297 -26.10 31.68 -3.74
C GLU A 297 -25.76 30.47 -4.62
N GLU A 298 -24.49 30.41 -5.08
CA GLU A 298 -24.01 29.33 -5.97
C GLU A 298 -22.59 28.89 -5.57
N VAL A 299 -22.32 27.59 -5.79
CA VAL A 299 -20.99 26.98 -5.70
C VAL A 299 -20.68 26.23 -6.99
N ILE A 300 -19.40 26.00 -7.26
CA ILE A 300 -18.91 25.21 -8.38
C ILE A 300 -18.63 23.79 -7.89
N PRO A 301 -19.45 22.79 -8.23
CA PRO A 301 -19.16 21.41 -7.83
C PRO A 301 -18.09 20.80 -8.77
N TYR A 302 -17.37 19.83 -8.22
CA TYR A 302 -16.41 19.00 -8.92
C TYR A 302 -16.66 17.54 -8.60
N ILE A 303 -16.39 16.67 -9.56
CA ILE A 303 -16.29 15.23 -9.38
C ILE A 303 -14.88 14.78 -9.79
N SER A 304 -14.25 13.97 -8.96
CA SER A 304 -13.00 13.29 -9.33
C SER A 304 -13.33 11.91 -9.86
N VAL A 305 -12.80 11.55 -11.02
CA VAL A 305 -13.08 10.29 -11.71
C VAL A 305 -11.79 9.55 -12.04
N MET A 306 -11.84 8.23 -12.14
CA MET A 306 -10.75 7.36 -12.59
C MET A 306 -11.26 6.37 -13.63
N ASN A 307 -10.51 6.16 -14.70
CA ASN A 307 -10.76 5.07 -15.63
C ASN A 307 -10.25 3.74 -15.06
N LEU A 308 -11.12 2.75 -14.97
CA LEU A 308 -10.82 1.37 -14.53
C LEU A 308 -10.70 0.37 -15.68
N GLY A 309 -10.98 0.81 -16.91
CA GLY A 309 -11.00 -0.04 -18.11
C GLY A 309 -9.78 0.18 -19.00
N GLU A 310 -9.48 -0.83 -19.84
CA GLU A 310 -8.42 -0.74 -20.87
C GLU A 310 -8.73 0.34 -21.91
N THR A 311 -10.03 0.50 -22.25
CA THR A 311 -10.44 1.48 -23.24
C THR A 311 -10.41 2.89 -22.64
N PRO A 312 -9.71 3.85 -23.26
CA PRO A 312 -9.76 5.24 -22.83
C PRO A 312 -11.19 5.77 -22.80
N ILE A 313 -11.54 6.50 -21.75
CA ILE A 313 -12.82 7.19 -21.68
C ILE A 313 -12.71 8.50 -22.45
N THR A 314 -13.52 8.66 -23.49
CA THR A 314 -13.55 9.85 -24.33
C THR A 314 -14.79 10.71 -24.14
N ALA A 315 -15.84 10.14 -23.52
CA ALA A 315 -17.08 10.84 -23.20
C ALA A 315 -17.70 10.28 -21.92
N MET A 316 -18.26 11.14 -21.08
CA MET A 316 -19.04 10.77 -19.89
C MET A 316 -20.31 11.62 -19.82
N GLU A 317 -21.39 11.01 -19.37
CA GLU A 317 -22.58 11.70 -18.89
C GLU A 317 -22.58 11.64 -17.35
N ILE A 318 -22.60 12.81 -16.70
CA ILE A 318 -22.45 12.97 -15.27
C ILE A 318 -23.72 13.64 -14.73
N GLU A 319 -24.42 12.96 -13.81
CA GLU A 319 -25.50 13.56 -13.02
C GLU A 319 -24.91 14.34 -11.84
N TYR A 320 -25.41 15.54 -11.61
CA TYR A 320 -25.00 16.36 -10.48
C TYR A 320 -26.15 17.20 -9.93
N SER A 321 -26.10 17.53 -8.64
CA SER A 321 -27.11 18.34 -7.97
C SER A 321 -26.58 18.98 -6.69
N SER A 322 -27.44 19.78 -6.07
CA SER A 322 -27.30 20.13 -4.65
C SER A 322 -28.60 19.86 -3.90
N SER A 323 -28.57 19.93 -2.57
CA SER A 323 -29.81 19.85 -1.76
C SER A 323 -30.84 20.95 -2.09
N LEU A 324 -30.44 21.96 -2.87
CA LEU A 324 -31.28 23.10 -3.30
C LEU A 324 -31.54 23.14 -4.79
N SER A 325 -30.90 22.28 -5.59
CA SER A 325 -31.03 22.21 -7.04
C SER A 325 -31.45 20.78 -7.45
N ALA A 326 -32.41 20.67 -8.37
CA ALA A 326 -32.74 19.38 -8.97
C ALA A 326 -31.52 18.78 -9.69
N ALA A 327 -31.54 17.45 -9.86
CA ALA A 327 -30.53 16.74 -10.63
C ALA A 327 -30.48 17.26 -12.09
N GLN A 328 -29.28 17.47 -12.57
CA GLN A 328 -28.93 17.93 -13.91
C GLN A 328 -27.89 17.00 -14.50
N THR A 329 -27.72 17.06 -15.81
CA THR A 329 -26.71 16.24 -16.53
C THR A 329 -25.68 17.13 -17.17
N PHE A 330 -24.41 16.73 -17.07
CA PHE A 330 -23.25 17.34 -17.72
C PHE A 330 -22.58 16.31 -18.65
N ASN A 331 -22.30 16.72 -19.90
CA ASN A 331 -21.56 15.91 -20.86
C ASN A 331 -20.11 16.34 -20.86
N TRP A 332 -19.23 15.45 -20.39
CA TRP A 332 -17.77 15.64 -20.44
C TRP A 332 -17.21 14.94 -21.68
N THR A 333 -16.18 15.54 -22.29
CA THR A 333 -15.36 14.94 -23.35
C THR A 333 -13.89 15.13 -23.06
N GLY A 334 -13.07 14.14 -23.36
CA GLY A 334 -11.63 14.17 -23.09
C GLY A 334 -10.93 12.91 -23.56
N ASN A 335 -9.86 12.51 -22.87
CA ASN A 335 -9.17 11.25 -23.10
C ASN A 335 -8.53 10.78 -21.79
N LEU A 336 -9.24 9.94 -21.05
CA LEU A 336 -8.81 9.43 -19.76
C LEU A 336 -8.36 7.96 -19.92
N ALA A 337 -7.04 7.73 -19.91
CA ALA A 337 -6.47 6.39 -20.05
C ALA A 337 -6.64 5.56 -18.78
N PHE A 338 -6.33 4.25 -18.84
CA PHE A 338 -6.41 3.33 -17.69
C PHE A 338 -5.68 3.89 -16.47
N GLU A 339 -6.36 3.84 -15.31
CA GLU A 339 -5.92 4.39 -14.00
C GLU A 339 -5.57 5.90 -14.00
N GLN A 340 -5.82 6.59 -15.09
CA GLN A 340 -5.73 8.04 -15.09
C GLN A 340 -6.91 8.64 -14.34
N THR A 341 -6.66 9.73 -13.62
CA THR A 341 -7.64 10.44 -12.81
C THR A 341 -7.82 11.86 -13.34
N GLU A 342 -9.04 12.39 -13.25
CA GLU A 342 -9.34 13.79 -13.59
C GLU A 342 -10.35 14.38 -12.60
N LYS A 343 -10.11 15.62 -12.18
CA LYS A 343 -11.06 16.45 -11.42
C LYS A 343 -11.85 17.30 -12.41
N ILE A 344 -13.09 16.92 -12.62
CA ILE A 344 -13.99 17.54 -13.59
C ILE A 344 -14.81 18.63 -12.93
N GLN A 345 -14.75 19.85 -13.46
CA GLN A 345 -15.61 20.95 -13.05
C GLN A 345 -17.00 20.78 -13.65
N LEU A 346 -18.02 20.90 -12.82
CA LEU A 346 -19.43 20.88 -13.22
C LEU A 346 -20.03 22.28 -13.20
N PRO A 347 -21.15 22.51 -13.89
CA PRO A 347 -21.87 23.78 -13.84
C PRO A 347 -22.31 24.12 -12.40
N ASN A 348 -22.48 25.41 -12.13
CA ASN A 348 -22.87 25.93 -10.82
C ASN A 348 -24.20 25.30 -10.31
N VAL A 349 -24.26 25.08 -9.02
CA VAL A 349 -25.48 24.68 -8.32
C VAL A 349 -25.80 25.65 -7.18
N LEU A 350 -27.06 25.73 -6.77
CA LEU A 350 -27.49 26.57 -5.67
C LEU A 350 -26.88 26.09 -4.34
N ALA A 351 -26.48 27.03 -3.51
CA ALA A 351 -25.96 26.78 -2.16
C ALA A 351 -26.35 27.90 -1.21
N ASN A 352 -26.68 27.55 0.03
CA ASN A 352 -27.01 28.53 1.08
C ASN A 352 -25.75 29.28 1.53
N VAL A 353 -25.89 30.59 1.75
CA VAL A 353 -24.89 31.38 2.44
C VAL A 353 -25.06 31.21 3.97
N GLY A 354 -24.00 30.81 4.66
CA GLY A 354 -23.98 30.69 6.13
C GLY A 354 -24.49 29.34 6.66
N SER A 355 -25.00 28.44 5.82
CA SER A 355 -25.43 27.10 6.23
C SER A 355 -24.91 26.02 5.27
N ALA A 356 -24.84 24.78 5.77
CA ALA A 356 -24.38 23.66 4.97
C ALA A 356 -25.35 23.34 3.82
N THR A 357 -24.77 23.09 2.64
CA THR A 357 -25.45 22.59 1.46
C THR A 357 -24.74 21.30 1.02
N GLU A 358 -25.46 20.24 0.75
CA GLU A 358 -24.90 19.04 0.17
C GLU A 358 -24.86 19.17 -1.36
N VAL A 359 -23.69 18.95 -1.95
CA VAL A 359 -23.52 18.76 -3.39
C VAL A 359 -23.31 17.31 -3.68
N SER A 360 -23.80 16.80 -4.82
CA SER A 360 -23.69 15.41 -5.21
C SER A 360 -23.40 15.25 -6.69
N ALA A 361 -22.67 14.19 -7.05
CA ALA A 361 -22.41 13.81 -8.43
C ALA A 361 -22.15 12.30 -8.56
N LYS A 362 -22.48 11.74 -9.73
CA LYS A 362 -22.13 10.37 -10.15
C LYS A 362 -22.02 10.27 -11.66
N ILE A 363 -21.34 9.25 -12.15
CA ILE A 363 -21.25 8.95 -13.58
C ILE A 363 -22.46 8.11 -13.98
N LEU A 364 -23.16 8.49 -15.04
CA LEU A 364 -24.27 7.71 -15.62
C LEU A 364 -23.79 6.80 -16.75
N THR A 365 -22.98 7.36 -17.67
CA THR A 365 -22.46 6.63 -18.84
C THR A 365 -21.02 6.97 -19.10
N ILE A 366 -20.27 6.00 -19.67
CA ILE A 366 -18.93 6.20 -20.26
C ILE A 366 -18.93 5.67 -21.70
N ASN A 367 -18.43 6.46 -22.65
CA ASN A 367 -18.42 6.11 -24.07
C ASN A 367 -19.79 5.59 -24.55
N SER A 368 -20.89 6.23 -24.11
CA SER A 368 -22.29 5.88 -24.37
C SER A 368 -22.77 4.54 -23.76
N ASN A 369 -21.99 3.91 -22.89
CA ASN A 369 -22.40 2.71 -22.17
C ASN A 369 -22.79 3.07 -20.73
N PRO A 370 -23.96 2.63 -20.24
CA PRO A 370 -24.35 2.88 -18.87
C PRO A 370 -23.43 2.12 -17.89
N ILE A 371 -23.14 2.75 -16.77
CA ILE A 371 -22.39 2.12 -15.67
C ILE A 371 -23.17 2.24 -14.36
N ASN A 372 -22.84 1.38 -13.41
CA ASN A 372 -23.32 1.49 -12.04
C ASN A 372 -22.24 2.17 -11.21
N ASP A 373 -22.40 3.46 -10.95
CA ASP A 373 -21.47 4.27 -10.16
C ASP A 373 -22.15 4.78 -8.89
N ASP A 374 -21.40 4.88 -7.80
CA ASP A 374 -21.91 5.34 -6.52
C ASP A 374 -22.05 6.88 -6.49
N LEU A 375 -23.18 7.36 -5.96
CA LEU A 375 -23.35 8.79 -5.72
C LEU A 375 -22.30 9.29 -4.72
N LYS A 376 -21.50 10.27 -5.12
CA LYS A 376 -20.57 10.96 -4.24
C LYS A 376 -21.16 12.27 -3.77
N THR A 377 -20.98 12.57 -2.49
CA THR A 377 -21.51 13.78 -1.85
C THR A 377 -20.42 14.55 -1.12
N ALA A 378 -20.60 15.85 -1.03
CA ALA A 378 -19.79 16.74 -0.18
C ALA A 378 -20.67 17.79 0.49
N SER A 379 -20.43 18.02 1.78
CA SER A 379 -21.08 19.13 2.51
C SER A 379 -20.21 20.38 2.38
N VAL A 380 -20.80 21.45 1.85
CA VAL A 380 -20.13 22.74 1.68
C VAL A 380 -20.91 23.84 2.38
N THR A 381 -20.21 24.82 2.97
CA THR A 381 -20.82 26.02 3.53
C THR A 381 -20.27 27.23 2.79
N LYS A 382 -21.15 27.93 2.08
CA LYS A 382 -20.77 29.20 1.45
C LYS A 382 -20.72 30.29 2.51
N LYS A 383 -19.59 31.03 2.53
CA LYS A 383 -19.36 32.17 3.43
C LYS A 383 -19.65 33.45 2.68
N ALA A 384 -20.31 34.41 3.31
CA ALA A 384 -20.40 35.77 2.79
C ALA A 384 -18.99 36.34 2.59
N ALA A 385 -18.75 37.09 1.53
CA ALA A 385 -17.54 37.86 1.41
C ALA A 385 -17.46 38.79 2.63
N ALA A 386 -16.34 38.80 3.36
CA ALA A 386 -16.11 39.77 4.38
C ALA A 386 -16.25 41.18 3.74
N GLU A 387 -17.14 42.03 4.24
CA GLU A 387 -17.13 43.42 3.87
C GLU A 387 -15.74 43.93 4.22
N GLY A 388 -14.95 44.31 3.22
CA GLY A 388 -13.68 44.94 3.43
C GLY A 388 -13.93 46.18 4.30
N ASN A 389 -13.44 46.18 5.53
CA ASN A 389 -13.30 47.41 6.29
C ASN A 389 -12.46 48.33 5.41
N GLY A 390 -13.14 49.29 4.78
CA GLY A 390 -12.47 50.36 4.08
C GLY A 390 -11.67 51.17 5.08
N ASP A 391 -10.42 50.74 5.30
CA ASP A 391 -9.45 51.62 5.91
C ASP A 391 -9.22 52.77 4.94
N LYS A 392 -9.82 53.87 5.29
CA LYS A 392 -9.52 55.18 4.71
C LYS A 392 -8.04 55.44 4.93
N LEU A 393 -7.38 55.78 3.85
CA LEU A 393 -6.08 56.45 3.80
C LEU A 393 -5.89 57.53 4.88
#